data_419c7c0101aa7097cbe1e9c6e32282c2
#
_entry.id   419c7c0101aa7097cbe1e9c6e32282c2
#
_cell.length_a   1.000
_cell.length_b   1.000
_cell.length_c   1.000
_cell.angle_alpha   90.00
_cell.angle_beta   90.00
_cell.angle_gamma   90.00
#
_symmetry.space_group_name_H-M   'P 1'
#
loop_
_entity.id
_entity.type
_entity.pdbx_description
1 polymer ?
#
loop_
_entity_poly.entity_id
_entity_poly.type
_entity_poly.pdbx_seq_one_letter_code
_entity_poly.pdbx_strand_id
1 'polypeptide(L)'
;MHATAMLRAELPRLLEKLSVASLLDAPCGDAGWINQTNLGVRAIGVDIVPSLIDRLQARAAAGEISGEYHLADITADPLPRCDAVLCRDALVHLSFANIARAVANFKASGAVWLIATTFPEWQSNADCEDGDWRTLNFERAPFNWGPPVELLNEHCLEAGSGWRDKSLGVWRLAGVVPANAGTHTSRNFV
;
A
#
# COMPACT_ATOMS: atom_id res chain seq x y z
N MET A 1 11.45 10.05 -13.30
CA MET A 1 12.10 8.71 -13.40
C MET A 1 13.05 8.36 -12.23
N HIS A 2 13.46 9.31 -11.38
CA HIS A 2 14.36 9.00 -10.25
C HIS A 2 13.64 8.46 -9.00
N ALA A 3 12.39 8.87 -8.75
CA ALA A 3 11.65 8.56 -7.51
C ALA A 3 11.43 7.06 -7.23
N THR A 4 11.43 6.21 -8.26
CA THR A 4 11.21 4.75 -8.09
C THR A 4 12.46 3.90 -8.38
N ALA A 5 13.59 4.51 -8.71
CA ALA A 5 14.79 3.77 -9.10
C ALA A 5 15.30 2.86 -7.98
N MET A 6 15.29 3.35 -6.74
CA MET A 6 15.67 2.59 -5.57
C MET A 6 14.70 1.43 -5.33
N LEU A 7 13.38 1.69 -5.39
CA LEU A 7 12.38 0.66 -5.21
C LEU A 7 12.50 -0.47 -6.25
N ARG A 8 12.78 -0.12 -7.51
CA ARG A 8 12.99 -1.12 -8.57
C ARG A 8 14.19 -2.02 -8.33
N ALA A 9 15.20 -1.53 -7.62
CA ALA A 9 16.37 -2.33 -7.25
C ALA A 9 16.13 -3.19 -6.01
N GLU A 10 15.44 -2.64 -5.00
CA GLU A 10 15.33 -3.28 -3.69
C GLU A 10 14.07 -4.16 -3.53
N LEU A 11 12.96 -3.81 -4.20
CA LEU A 11 11.72 -4.59 -4.07
C LEU A 11 11.87 -6.06 -4.48
N PRO A 12 12.53 -6.43 -5.59
CA PRO A 12 12.74 -7.84 -5.94
C PRO A 12 13.51 -8.61 -4.87
N ARG A 13 14.53 -8.00 -4.29
CA ARG A 13 15.34 -8.60 -3.21
C ARG A 13 14.53 -8.80 -1.93
N LEU A 14 13.67 -7.81 -1.63
CA LEU A 14 12.75 -7.91 -0.50
C LEU A 14 11.76 -9.06 -0.69
N LEU A 15 11.15 -9.18 -1.87
CA LEU A 15 10.19 -10.25 -2.17
C LEU A 15 10.85 -11.64 -2.06
N GLU A 16 12.06 -11.80 -2.57
CA GLU A 16 12.86 -13.03 -2.42
C GLU A 16 13.14 -13.34 -0.94
N LYS A 17 13.63 -12.35 -0.17
CA LYS A 17 13.90 -12.48 1.28
C LYS A 17 12.66 -12.91 2.06
N LEU A 18 11.49 -12.40 1.68
CA LEU A 18 10.20 -12.72 2.31
C LEU A 18 9.57 -14.01 1.79
N SER A 19 10.20 -14.69 0.82
CA SER A 19 9.68 -15.88 0.14
C SER A 19 8.29 -15.66 -0.47
N VAL A 20 8.09 -14.51 -1.08
CA VAL A 20 6.86 -14.12 -1.78
C VAL A 20 6.87 -14.75 -3.17
N ALA A 21 5.81 -15.45 -3.56
CA ALA A 21 5.60 -15.98 -4.91
C ALA A 21 4.60 -15.16 -5.72
N SER A 22 3.72 -14.43 -5.05
CA SER A 22 2.70 -13.58 -5.67
C SER A 22 2.54 -12.23 -4.95
N LEU A 23 2.60 -11.14 -5.73
CA LEU A 23 2.45 -9.76 -5.26
C LEU A 23 1.17 -9.15 -5.82
N LEU A 24 0.34 -8.61 -4.95
CA LEU A 24 -0.80 -7.75 -5.29
C LEU A 24 -0.40 -6.29 -5.13
N ASP A 25 -0.36 -5.53 -6.22
CA ASP A 25 -0.18 -4.07 -6.25
C ASP A 25 -1.57 -3.42 -6.16
N ALA A 26 -1.86 -2.77 -5.04
CA ALA A 26 -3.21 -2.35 -4.67
C ALA A 26 -3.23 -0.99 -3.93
N PRO A 27 -3.55 0.11 -4.63
CA PRO A 27 -3.88 0.25 -6.06
C PRO A 27 -2.63 0.28 -6.94
N CYS A 28 -2.75 -0.24 -8.17
CA CYS A 28 -1.62 -0.32 -9.10
C CYS A 28 -1.42 0.93 -9.97
N GLY A 29 -2.40 1.84 -10.01
CA GLY A 29 -2.37 3.00 -10.88
C GLY A 29 -2.11 2.61 -12.35
N ASP A 30 -1.20 3.31 -13.02
CA ASP A 30 -0.80 3.01 -14.40
C ASP A 30 0.20 1.85 -14.54
N ALA A 31 0.59 1.25 -13.41
CA ALA A 31 1.59 0.19 -13.30
C ALA A 31 2.94 0.52 -13.99
N GLY A 32 3.21 1.81 -14.22
CA GLY A 32 4.33 2.25 -15.06
C GLY A 32 5.70 1.87 -14.50
N TRP A 33 5.93 2.06 -13.20
CA TRP A 33 7.21 1.74 -12.58
C TRP A 33 7.36 0.25 -12.28
N ILE A 34 6.26 -0.42 -11.88
CA ILE A 34 6.29 -1.84 -11.51
C ILE A 34 6.55 -2.72 -12.73
N ASN A 35 5.98 -2.37 -13.89
CA ASN A 35 6.22 -3.07 -15.15
C ASN A 35 7.65 -2.88 -15.71
N GLN A 36 8.40 -1.90 -15.20
CA GLN A 36 9.82 -1.73 -15.51
C GLN A 36 10.74 -2.50 -14.55
N THR A 37 10.15 -3.27 -13.63
CA THR A 37 10.84 -4.00 -12.57
C THR A 37 10.69 -5.50 -12.82
N ASN A 38 11.81 -6.22 -12.92
CA ASN A 38 11.74 -7.69 -12.89
C ASN A 38 11.52 -8.14 -11.45
N LEU A 39 10.27 -8.36 -11.07
CA LEU A 39 9.89 -8.73 -9.71
C LEU A 39 10.27 -10.16 -9.33
N GLY A 40 10.44 -11.06 -10.31
CA GLY A 40 10.69 -12.49 -10.07
C GLY A 40 9.50 -13.26 -9.49
N VAL A 41 8.33 -12.63 -9.38
CA VAL A 41 7.10 -13.18 -8.80
C VAL A 41 5.90 -12.93 -9.70
N ARG A 42 4.79 -13.66 -9.49
CA ARG A 42 3.50 -13.36 -10.15
C ARG A 42 3.01 -12.00 -9.68
N ALA A 43 2.82 -11.07 -10.62
CA ALA A 43 2.31 -9.72 -10.34
C ALA A 43 0.81 -9.63 -10.67
N ILE A 44 0.04 -9.07 -9.75
CA ILE A 44 -1.39 -8.81 -9.90
C ILE A 44 -1.61 -7.35 -9.55
N GLY A 45 -2.27 -6.59 -10.41
CA GLY A 45 -2.65 -5.19 -10.16
C GLY A 45 -4.14 -5.05 -9.96
N VAL A 46 -4.56 -4.23 -9.00
CA VAL A 46 -5.96 -3.80 -8.86
C VAL A 46 -6.03 -2.29 -8.77
N ASP A 47 -7.08 -1.71 -9.33
CA ASP A 47 -7.37 -0.28 -9.21
C ASP A 47 -8.87 -0.05 -9.32
N ILE A 48 -9.37 1.05 -8.74
CA ILE A 48 -10.79 1.43 -8.77
C ILE A 48 -11.17 2.14 -10.08
N VAL A 49 -10.21 2.55 -10.90
CA VAL A 49 -10.43 3.34 -12.11
C VAL A 49 -10.60 2.43 -13.34
N PRO A 50 -11.83 2.27 -13.89
CA PRO A 50 -12.09 1.32 -14.98
C PRO A 50 -11.21 1.56 -16.21
N SER A 51 -11.06 2.81 -16.65
CA SER A 51 -10.28 3.15 -17.85
C SER A 51 -8.77 2.87 -17.71
N LEU A 52 -8.23 2.86 -16.48
CA LEU A 52 -6.86 2.41 -16.22
C LEU A 52 -6.75 0.89 -16.40
N ILE A 53 -7.65 0.16 -15.79
CA ILE A 53 -7.65 -1.31 -15.85
C ILE A 53 -7.89 -1.80 -17.27
N ASP A 54 -8.87 -1.25 -18.01
CA ASP A 54 -9.11 -1.59 -19.42
C ASP A 54 -7.84 -1.44 -20.27
N ARG A 55 -7.12 -0.33 -20.08
CA ARG A 55 -5.86 -0.07 -20.79
C ARG A 55 -4.76 -1.04 -20.39
N LEU A 56 -4.61 -1.36 -19.11
CA LEU A 56 -3.61 -2.32 -18.63
C LEU A 56 -3.90 -3.73 -19.14
N GLN A 57 -5.17 -4.15 -19.12
CA GLN A 57 -5.60 -5.43 -19.68
C GLN A 57 -5.33 -5.53 -21.18
N ALA A 58 -5.64 -4.48 -21.94
CA ALA A 58 -5.34 -4.43 -23.38
C ALA A 58 -3.83 -4.56 -23.65
N ARG A 59 -3.00 -3.86 -22.91
CA ARG A 59 -1.53 -3.92 -23.02
C ARG A 59 -0.97 -5.28 -22.61
N ALA A 60 -1.52 -5.90 -21.57
CA ALA A 60 -1.13 -7.24 -21.16
C ALA A 60 -1.52 -8.28 -22.21
N ALA A 61 -2.73 -8.19 -22.78
CA ALA A 61 -3.19 -9.06 -23.86
C ALA A 61 -2.34 -8.91 -25.16
N ALA A 62 -1.82 -7.70 -25.41
CA ALA A 62 -0.88 -7.45 -26.51
C ALA A 62 0.56 -7.92 -26.22
N GLY A 63 0.85 -8.39 -25.00
CA GLY A 63 2.20 -8.80 -24.59
C GLY A 63 3.18 -7.65 -24.36
N GLU A 64 2.69 -6.41 -24.23
CA GLU A 64 3.52 -5.22 -23.99
C GLU A 64 3.98 -5.13 -22.52
N ILE A 65 3.17 -5.64 -21.62
CA ILE A 65 3.44 -5.68 -20.17
C ILE A 65 3.07 -7.05 -19.62
N SER A 66 3.63 -7.40 -18.47
CA SER A 66 3.30 -8.62 -17.73
C SER A 66 2.37 -8.32 -16.56
N GLY A 67 1.69 -9.36 -16.06
CA GLY A 67 0.80 -9.25 -14.91
C GLY A 67 -0.67 -9.43 -15.25
N GLU A 68 -1.47 -9.54 -14.21
CA GLU A 68 -2.92 -9.66 -14.27
C GLU A 68 -3.53 -8.39 -13.69
N TYR A 69 -4.56 -7.82 -14.30
CA TYR A 69 -5.14 -6.55 -13.86
C TYR A 69 -6.65 -6.68 -13.67
N HIS A 70 -7.17 -6.22 -12.52
CA HIS A 70 -8.58 -6.34 -12.18
C HIS A 70 -9.13 -5.02 -11.63
N LEU A 71 -10.36 -4.72 -11.97
CA LEU A 71 -11.11 -3.62 -11.37
C LEU A 71 -11.53 -4.02 -9.96
N ALA A 72 -11.12 -3.27 -8.94
CA ALA A 72 -11.53 -3.50 -7.56
C ALA A 72 -11.31 -2.25 -6.69
N ASP A 73 -12.26 -2.01 -5.79
CA ASP A 73 -12.11 -1.10 -4.67
C ASP A 73 -11.45 -1.85 -3.50
N ILE A 74 -10.26 -1.46 -3.10
CA ILE A 74 -9.51 -2.10 -2.01
C ILE A 74 -10.24 -2.04 -0.66
N THR A 75 -11.22 -1.14 -0.51
CA THR A 75 -11.99 -0.97 0.73
C THR A 75 -13.28 -1.79 0.78
N ALA A 76 -13.74 -2.32 -0.36
CA ALA A 76 -15.07 -2.93 -0.48
C ALA A 76 -15.08 -4.30 -1.19
N ASP A 77 -14.27 -4.46 -2.25
CA ASP A 77 -14.35 -5.63 -3.12
C ASP A 77 -13.44 -6.78 -2.66
N PRO A 78 -13.81 -8.03 -2.93
CA PRO A 78 -12.91 -9.17 -2.75
C PRO A 78 -11.66 -9.03 -3.61
N LEU A 79 -10.50 -9.23 -3.01
CA LEU A 79 -9.21 -9.10 -3.69
C LEU A 79 -8.64 -10.47 -4.12
N PRO A 80 -7.86 -10.52 -5.20
CA PRO A 80 -7.17 -11.72 -5.64
C PRO A 80 -6.27 -12.30 -4.54
N ARG A 81 -6.16 -13.63 -4.49
CA ARG A 81 -5.24 -14.31 -3.55
C ARG A 81 -3.78 -13.99 -3.90
N CYS A 82 -3.02 -13.66 -2.86
CA CYS A 82 -1.61 -13.32 -2.98
C CYS A 82 -0.85 -13.61 -1.69
N ASP A 83 0.50 -13.59 -1.75
CA ASP A 83 1.36 -13.75 -0.58
C ASP A 83 1.69 -12.41 0.07
N ALA A 84 1.79 -11.35 -0.73
CA ALA A 84 2.06 -10.00 -0.27
C ALA A 84 1.18 -8.97 -0.99
N VAL A 85 0.81 -7.91 -0.27
CA VAL A 85 0.17 -6.71 -0.82
C VAL A 85 1.17 -5.57 -0.79
N LEU A 86 1.37 -4.91 -1.93
CA LEU A 86 2.02 -3.62 -2.04
C LEU A 86 0.94 -2.54 -2.11
N CYS A 87 0.90 -1.67 -1.11
CA CYS A 87 -0.05 -0.55 -1.04
C CYS A 87 0.74 0.76 -0.93
N ARG A 88 1.24 1.21 -2.08
CA ARG A 88 2.08 2.40 -2.18
C ARG A 88 1.24 3.63 -2.48
N ASP A 89 1.45 4.70 -1.68
CA ASP A 89 0.82 6.02 -1.86
C ASP A 89 -0.73 6.01 -1.90
N ALA A 90 -1.38 5.03 -1.26
CA ALA A 90 -2.84 4.92 -1.26
C ALA A 90 -3.47 5.14 0.12
N LEU A 91 -2.99 4.45 1.16
CA LEU A 91 -3.58 4.59 2.51
C LEU A 91 -3.47 6.03 3.05
N VAL A 92 -2.51 6.80 2.56
CA VAL A 92 -2.35 8.23 2.87
C VAL A 92 -3.52 9.11 2.37
N HIS A 93 -4.37 8.57 1.50
CA HIS A 93 -5.56 9.23 0.95
C HIS A 93 -6.88 8.71 1.54
N LEU A 94 -6.83 7.75 2.46
CA LEU A 94 -8.02 7.11 3.01
C LEU A 94 -8.26 7.52 4.47
N SER A 95 -9.51 7.71 4.83
CA SER A 95 -9.92 7.84 6.23
C SER A 95 -9.48 6.61 7.04
N PHE A 96 -9.33 6.75 8.36
CA PHE A 96 -8.98 5.63 9.23
C PHE A 96 -9.96 4.47 9.12
N ALA A 97 -11.25 4.77 8.91
CA ALA A 97 -12.28 3.77 8.69
C ALA A 97 -12.03 2.97 7.40
N ASN A 98 -11.66 3.62 6.30
CA ASN A 98 -11.38 2.97 5.04
C ASN A 98 -10.01 2.29 5.02
N ILE A 99 -9.02 2.79 5.75
CA ILE A 99 -7.77 2.03 6.01
C ILE A 99 -8.09 0.70 6.71
N ALA A 100 -8.96 0.72 7.74
CA ALA A 100 -9.34 -0.50 8.43
C ALA A 100 -10.03 -1.52 7.50
N ARG A 101 -10.91 -1.06 6.60
CA ARG A 101 -11.57 -1.91 5.58
C ARG A 101 -10.56 -2.48 4.59
N ALA A 102 -9.67 -1.64 4.05
CA ALA A 102 -8.62 -2.09 3.13
C ALA A 102 -7.74 -3.16 3.79
N VAL A 103 -7.28 -2.95 5.03
CA VAL A 103 -6.50 -3.93 5.78
C VAL A 103 -7.27 -5.25 5.99
N ALA A 104 -8.59 -5.18 6.27
CA ALA A 104 -9.42 -6.37 6.38
C ALA A 104 -9.48 -7.15 5.04
N ASN A 105 -9.63 -6.45 3.92
CA ASN A 105 -9.61 -7.05 2.58
C ASN A 105 -8.24 -7.63 2.22
N PHE A 106 -7.15 -6.95 2.57
CA PHE A 106 -5.78 -7.48 2.40
C PHE A 106 -5.59 -8.79 3.16
N LYS A 107 -6.12 -8.90 4.39
CA LYS A 107 -6.11 -10.16 5.15
C LYS A 107 -6.97 -11.24 4.50
N ALA A 108 -8.15 -10.87 4.01
CA ALA A 108 -9.07 -11.80 3.35
C ALA A 108 -8.50 -12.36 2.04
N SER A 109 -7.61 -11.64 1.34
CA SER A 109 -6.89 -12.15 0.16
C SER A 109 -5.92 -13.30 0.49
N GLY A 110 -5.64 -13.55 1.77
CA GLY A 110 -4.70 -14.55 2.24
C GLY A 110 -3.25 -14.07 2.31
N ALA A 111 -3.01 -12.79 2.04
CA ALA A 111 -1.66 -12.21 2.11
C ALA A 111 -1.06 -12.34 3.52
N VAL A 112 0.22 -12.68 3.56
CA VAL A 112 1.03 -12.74 4.79
C VAL A 112 1.67 -11.39 5.07
N TRP A 113 2.02 -10.66 4.01
CA TRP A 113 2.79 -9.42 4.11
C TRP A 113 2.01 -8.23 3.57
N LEU A 114 2.12 -7.11 4.28
CA LEU A 114 1.72 -5.78 3.81
C LEU A 114 2.98 -4.93 3.66
N ILE A 115 3.17 -4.37 2.47
CA ILE A 115 4.22 -3.42 2.14
C ILE A 115 3.51 -2.09 1.86
N ALA A 116 3.63 -1.10 2.74
CA ALA A 116 2.84 0.13 2.64
C ALA A 116 3.68 1.38 2.89
N THR A 117 3.28 2.49 2.24
CA THR A 117 3.88 3.81 2.48
C THR A 117 3.68 4.24 3.92
N THR A 118 4.78 4.65 4.57
CA THR A 118 4.80 5.18 5.93
C THR A 118 5.82 6.31 6.06
N PHE A 119 5.64 7.14 7.11
CA PHE A 119 6.50 8.27 7.46
C PHE A 119 6.98 8.11 8.91
N PRO A 120 8.07 7.36 9.14
CA PRO A 120 8.48 6.93 10.49
C PRO A 120 8.84 8.07 11.46
N GLU A 121 9.26 9.23 10.96
CA GLU A 121 9.64 10.38 11.79
C GLU A 121 8.43 11.15 12.33
N TRP A 122 7.23 10.95 11.77
CA TRP A 122 6.01 11.60 12.25
C TRP A 122 5.53 11.03 13.58
N GLN A 123 5.18 11.94 14.50
CA GLN A 123 4.90 11.57 15.89
C GLN A 123 3.42 11.28 16.16
N SER A 124 2.52 11.68 15.25
CA SER A 124 1.07 11.50 15.43
C SER A 124 0.39 11.35 14.08
N ASN A 125 -0.76 10.69 14.07
CA ASN A 125 -1.62 10.58 12.90
C ASN A 125 -2.87 11.45 13.11
N ALA A 126 -3.34 12.05 12.03
CA ALA A 126 -4.65 12.70 11.95
C ALA A 126 -5.53 11.93 10.96
N ASP A 127 -6.84 11.89 11.21
CA ASP A 127 -7.79 11.38 10.22
C ASP A 127 -7.99 12.41 9.09
N CYS A 128 -8.50 11.96 7.96
CA CYS A 128 -8.87 12.82 6.84
C CYS A 128 -10.13 12.30 6.15
N GLU A 129 -10.73 13.10 5.30
CA GLU A 129 -11.74 12.64 4.35
C GLU A 129 -11.06 11.84 3.23
N ASP A 130 -11.76 10.86 2.67
CA ASP A 130 -11.23 10.06 1.57
C ASP A 130 -10.96 10.94 0.35
N GLY A 131 -9.76 10.82 -0.22
CA GLY A 131 -9.26 11.66 -1.31
C GLY A 131 -8.35 12.80 -0.87
N ASP A 132 -8.36 13.20 0.40
CA ASP A 132 -7.37 14.10 0.97
C ASP A 132 -6.00 13.40 1.06
N TRP A 133 -4.97 14.15 1.45
CA TRP A 133 -3.64 13.58 1.66
C TRP A 133 -3.07 13.97 3.03
N ARG A 134 -2.44 13.01 3.71
CA ARG A 134 -1.62 13.28 4.90
C ARG A 134 -0.51 12.23 5.04
N THR A 135 0.48 12.53 5.88
CA THR A 135 1.48 11.55 6.31
C THR A 135 0.84 10.55 7.28
N LEU A 136 1.33 9.29 7.25
CA LEU A 136 0.93 8.25 8.19
C LEU A 136 2.17 7.56 8.77
N ASN A 137 2.19 7.41 10.09
CA ASN A 137 3.13 6.55 10.79
C ASN A 137 2.36 5.38 11.43
N PHE A 138 2.45 4.20 10.84
CA PHE A 138 1.71 3.04 11.31
C PHE A 138 2.23 2.46 12.65
N GLU A 139 3.39 2.91 13.14
CA GLU A 139 3.85 2.58 14.48
C GLU A 139 3.14 3.39 15.58
N ARG A 140 2.46 4.47 15.23
CA ARG A 140 1.76 5.38 16.15
C ARG A 140 0.26 5.13 16.18
N ALA A 141 -0.37 5.63 17.24
CA ALA A 141 -1.83 5.63 17.35
C ALA A 141 -2.48 6.34 16.15
N PRO A 142 -3.66 5.90 15.69
CA PRO A 142 -4.47 4.81 16.25
C PRO A 142 -4.06 3.41 15.77
N PHE A 143 -3.07 3.27 14.90
CA PHE A 143 -2.68 2.01 14.25
C PHE A 143 -1.89 1.10 15.21
N ASN A 144 -0.78 1.57 15.77
CA ASN A 144 0.08 0.84 16.71
C ASN A 144 0.49 -0.56 16.17
N TRP A 145 0.85 -0.66 14.89
CA TRP A 145 1.25 -1.94 14.28
C TRP A 145 2.61 -2.44 14.77
N GLY A 146 3.33 -1.61 15.55
CA GLY A 146 4.71 -1.87 15.94
C GLY A 146 5.70 -1.61 14.80
N PRO A 147 7.00 -1.82 15.05
CA PRO A 147 8.02 -1.58 14.05
C PRO A 147 7.85 -2.52 12.85
N PRO A 148 8.08 -2.02 11.63
CA PRO A 148 8.11 -2.88 10.45
C PRO A 148 9.29 -3.84 10.52
N VAL A 149 9.15 -5.03 9.95
CA VAL A 149 10.25 -6.01 9.86
C VAL A 149 11.33 -5.58 8.87
N GLU A 150 10.97 -4.75 7.90
CA GLU A 150 11.85 -4.09 6.93
C GLU A 150 11.33 -2.69 6.64
N LEU A 151 12.25 -1.78 6.33
CA LEU A 151 11.93 -0.40 5.96
C LEU A 151 12.78 -0.01 4.76
N LEU A 152 12.13 0.26 3.62
CA LEU A 152 12.77 0.75 2.41
C LEU A 152 12.52 2.25 2.27
N ASN A 153 13.50 3.09 2.56
CA ASN A 153 13.39 4.53 2.35
C ASN A 153 13.38 4.85 0.85
N GLU A 154 12.38 5.61 0.40
CA GLU A 154 12.24 5.98 -1.01
C GLU A 154 13.20 7.09 -1.45
N HIS A 155 13.94 7.72 -0.52
CA HIS A 155 14.77 8.90 -0.76
C HIS A 155 14.00 10.01 -1.48
N CYS A 156 12.77 10.26 -1.04
CA CYS A 156 11.87 11.23 -1.65
C CYS A 156 12.46 12.64 -1.56
N LEU A 157 12.57 13.31 -2.71
CA LEU A 157 13.07 14.69 -2.81
C LEU A 157 11.94 15.72 -3.07
N GLU A 158 10.70 15.26 -3.10
CA GLU A 158 9.53 16.11 -3.28
C GLU A 158 9.35 17.04 -2.07
N ALA A 159 8.63 18.14 -2.27
CA ALA A 159 8.37 19.15 -1.23
C ALA A 159 9.62 19.69 -0.51
N GLY A 160 10.72 19.88 -1.24
CA GLY A 160 11.92 20.53 -0.68
C GLY A 160 12.54 19.79 0.51
N SER A 161 12.45 18.45 0.53
CA SER A 161 12.94 17.56 1.59
C SER A 161 12.00 17.30 2.79
N GLY A 162 10.79 17.83 2.77
CA GLY A 162 9.82 17.61 3.88
C GLY A 162 9.41 16.15 4.08
N TRP A 163 9.70 15.27 3.12
CA TRP A 163 9.29 13.84 3.15
C TRP A 163 10.47 12.89 2.93
N ARG A 164 11.63 13.25 3.49
CA ARG A 164 12.85 12.41 3.39
C ARG A 164 12.71 11.05 4.03
N ASP A 165 11.83 10.94 5.02
CA ASP A 165 11.52 9.71 5.74
C ASP A 165 10.48 8.83 5.04
N LYS A 166 9.88 9.32 3.92
CA LYS A 166 8.93 8.51 3.14
C LYS A 166 9.54 7.15 2.81
N SER A 167 8.89 6.10 3.27
CA SER A 167 9.39 4.74 3.18
C SER A 167 8.29 3.75 2.86
N LEU A 168 8.65 2.59 2.35
CA LEU A 168 7.81 1.41 2.37
C LEU A 168 8.16 0.58 3.61
N GLY A 169 7.24 0.53 4.55
CA GLY A 169 7.32 -0.37 5.70
C GLY A 169 6.71 -1.72 5.37
N VAL A 170 7.27 -2.77 5.95
CA VAL A 170 6.82 -4.16 5.77
C VAL A 170 6.31 -4.71 7.08
N TRP A 171 5.07 -5.17 7.12
CA TRP A 171 4.46 -5.78 8.30
C TRP A 171 3.88 -7.15 7.98
N ARG A 172 3.91 -8.07 8.99
CA ARG A 172 3.07 -9.26 8.93
C ARG A 172 1.61 -8.86 9.14
N LEU A 173 0.74 -9.20 8.19
CA LEU A 173 -0.69 -8.86 8.29
C LEU A 173 -1.38 -9.45 9.53
N ALA A 174 -0.91 -10.57 10.05
CA ALA A 174 -1.44 -11.13 11.31
C ALA A 174 -1.25 -10.19 12.52
N GLY A 175 -0.18 -9.38 12.52
CA GLY A 175 0.11 -8.39 13.58
C GLY A 175 -0.50 -7.01 13.34
N VAL A 176 -1.00 -6.76 12.13
CA VAL A 176 -1.63 -5.48 11.77
C VAL A 176 -3.05 -5.45 12.36
N VAL A 177 -3.34 -4.50 13.23
CA VAL A 177 -4.71 -4.30 13.76
C VAL A 177 -5.35 -3.10 13.06
N PRO A 178 -6.68 -3.17 12.76
CA PRO A 178 -7.41 -2.01 12.29
C PRO A 178 -7.32 -0.87 13.32
N ALA A 179 -7.24 0.38 12.86
CA ALA A 179 -7.37 1.52 13.75
C ALA A 179 -8.69 1.38 14.51
N ASN A 180 -8.63 1.37 15.84
CA ASN A 180 -9.83 1.45 16.64
C ASN A 180 -10.48 2.80 16.34
N ALA A 181 -11.66 2.80 15.72
CA ALA A 181 -12.53 3.96 15.68
C ALA A 181 -12.78 4.35 17.14
N GLY A 182 -12.09 5.38 17.60
CA GLY A 182 -12.23 5.86 18.96
C GLY A 182 -13.70 6.12 19.20
N THR A 183 -14.27 5.51 20.26
CA THR A 183 -15.57 5.87 20.78
C THR A 183 -15.50 7.34 21.14
N HIS A 184 -16.09 8.20 20.32
CA HIS A 184 -16.41 9.56 20.69
C HIS A 184 -17.35 9.49 21.89
N THR A 185 -16.80 9.48 23.10
CA THR A 185 -17.57 9.81 24.29
C THR A 185 -17.92 11.28 24.19
N SER A 186 -19.13 11.56 23.71
CA SER A 186 -19.76 12.86 23.84
C SER A 186 -19.79 13.21 25.32
N ARG A 187 -18.89 14.09 25.75
CA ARG A 187 -19.04 14.74 27.06
C ARG A 187 -20.18 15.71 26.92
N ASN A 188 -21.34 15.31 27.41
CA ASN A 188 -22.43 16.24 27.69
C ASN A 188 -21.92 17.22 28.75
N PHE A 189 -21.72 18.46 28.35
CA PHE A 189 -21.61 19.56 29.32
C PHE A 189 -23.04 19.88 29.79
N VAL A 190 -23.29 19.68 31.03
CA VAL A 190 -24.42 20.24 31.80
C VAL A 190 -24.02 21.60 32.29
#